data_9a852073bdbe3cd36ee9d3b8f8a2129e
#
_entry.id   9a852073bdbe3cd36ee9d3b8f8a2129e
#
_cell.length_a   1.000
_cell.length_b   1.000
_cell.length_c   1.000
_cell.angle_alpha   90.00
_cell.angle_beta   90.00
_cell.angle_gamma   90.00
#
_symmetry.space_group_name_H-M   'P 1'
#
loop_
_entity.id
_entity.type
_entity.pdbx_description
1 polymer ?
#
loop_
_entity_poly.entity_id
_entity_poly.type
_entity_poly.pdbx_seq_one_letter_code
_entity_poly.pdbx_strand_id
1 'polypeptide(L)'
;MPEITDNDRLYNPRFSVEAFPLFASRWVSSSAKARASSACYLEVAYGPGTDQTLDVFPAAGQSRGLLMFIHGGYWRALDKRDFSFIAPGLTRAGVTVAI
;
A
#
# COMPACT_ATOMS: atom_id res chain seq x y z
N MET A 1 19.53 -28.60 -2.46
CA MET A 1 18.92 -27.31 -2.18
C MET A 1 19.35 -26.83 -0.81
N PRO A 2 19.90 -25.64 -0.75
CA PRO A 2 20.37 -25.16 0.56
C PRO A 2 19.19 -24.99 1.52
N GLU A 3 19.44 -25.25 2.78
CA GLU A 3 18.47 -25.03 3.83
C GLU A 3 18.25 -23.53 4.04
N ILE A 4 17.01 -23.18 4.34
CA ILE A 4 16.68 -21.80 4.73
C ILE A 4 17.22 -21.57 6.15
N THR A 5 18.10 -20.62 6.28
CA THR A 5 18.68 -20.25 7.58
C THR A 5 17.69 -19.42 8.38
N ASP A 6 17.92 -19.32 9.70
CA ASP A 6 17.13 -18.42 10.55
C ASP A 6 17.24 -16.97 10.11
N ASN A 7 18.42 -16.56 9.62
CA ASN A 7 18.60 -15.22 9.08
C ASN A 7 17.72 -14.97 7.84
N ASP A 8 17.60 -15.95 6.96
CA ASP A 8 16.74 -15.84 5.79
C ASP A 8 15.28 -15.64 6.21
N ARG A 9 14.83 -16.35 7.23
CA ARG A 9 13.46 -16.20 7.74
C ARG A 9 13.23 -14.84 8.39
N LEU A 10 14.23 -14.32 9.11
CA LEU A 10 14.11 -13.05 9.81
C LEU A 10 14.19 -11.84 8.89
N TYR A 11 15.01 -11.92 7.83
CA TYR A 11 15.32 -10.75 7.01
C TYR A 11 14.72 -10.81 5.61
N ASN A 12 14.19 -11.95 5.19
CA ASN A 12 13.47 -12.06 3.94
C ASN A 12 11.97 -12.23 4.23
N PRO A 13 11.15 -11.20 3.98
CA PRO A 13 9.73 -11.26 4.30
C PRO A 13 8.98 -12.43 3.66
N ARG A 14 9.42 -12.90 2.49
CA ARG A 14 8.78 -14.06 1.84
C ARG A 14 8.97 -15.34 2.62
N PHE A 15 10.12 -15.49 3.27
CA PHE A 15 10.41 -16.69 4.05
C PHE A 15 9.87 -16.59 5.47
N SER A 16 9.79 -15.36 6.01
CA SER A 16 9.32 -15.17 7.38
C SER A 16 7.80 -15.23 7.51
N VAL A 17 7.05 -15.12 6.38
CA VAL A 17 5.59 -15.13 6.39
C VAL A 17 5.08 -16.25 5.49
N GLU A 18 4.82 -17.39 6.08
CA GLU A 18 4.31 -18.57 5.35
C GLU A 18 2.94 -18.30 4.73
N ALA A 19 2.16 -17.43 5.36
CA ALA A 19 0.83 -17.05 4.90
C ALA A 19 0.84 -15.79 4.01
N PHE A 20 2.00 -15.45 3.41
CA PHE A 20 2.11 -14.26 2.58
C PHE A 20 1.02 -14.16 1.50
N PRO A 21 0.69 -15.23 0.73
CA PRO A 21 -0.39 -15.13 -0.26
C PRO A 21 -1.75 -14.78 0.34
N LEU A 22 -2.02 -15.24 1.57
CA LEU A 22 -3.27 -14.91 2.27
C LEU A 22 -3.29 -13.44 2.69
N PHE A 23 -2.18 -12.93 3.22
CA PHE A 23 -2.07 -11.51 3.55
C PHE A 23 -2.18 -10.63 2.32
N ALA A 24 -1.51 -11.01 1.23
CA ALA A 24 -1.60 -10.26 -0.03
C ALA A 24 -3.04 -10.23 -0.55
N SER A 25 -3.77 -11.33 -0.46
CA SER A 25 -5.17 -11.40 -0.84
C SER A 25 -6.05 -10.47 0.01
N ARG A 26 -5.80 -10.42 1.32
CA ARG A 26 -6.50 -9.49 2.22
C ARG A 26 -6.20 -8.04 1.89
N TRP A 27 -4.96 -7.72 1.58
CA TRP A 27 -4.57 -6.37 1.19
C TRP A 27 -5.28 -5.94 -0.10
N VAL A 28 -5.36 -6.82 -1.08
CA VAL A 28 -6.07 -6.56 -2.33
C VAL A 28 -7.55 -6.29 -2.06
N SER A 29 -8.22 -7.15 -1.30
CA SER A 29 -9.64 -7.00 -0.96
C SER A 29 -9.91 -5.72 -0.16
N SER A 30 -9.11 -5.49 0.89
CA SER A 30 -9.26 -4.32 1.76
C SER A 30 -8.97 -3.04 1.00
N SER A 31 -8.00 -3.06 0.10
CA SER A 31 -7.67 -1.91 -0.74
C SER A 31 -8.76 -1.58 -1.74
N ALA A 32 -9.36 -2.58 -2.38
CA ALA A 32 -10.48 -2.38 -3.28
C ALA A 32 -11.67 -1.75 -2.52
N LYS A 33 -11.94 -2.23 -1.32
CA LYS A 33 -12.98 -1.68 -0.45
C LYS A 33 -12.69 -0.25 -0.05
N ALA A 34 -11.43 0.06 0.29
CA ALA A 34 -11.01 1.41 0.65
C ALA A 34 -11.23 2.39 -0.52
N ARG A 35 -10.85 1.99 -1.72
CA ARG A 35 -11.06 2.84 -2.92
C ARG A 35 -12.54 3.06 -3.20
N ALA A 36 -13.37 2.04 -3.01
CA ALA A 36 -14.80 2.14 -3.28
C ALA A 36 -15.54 2.99 -2.25
N SER A 37 -15.07 3.01 -1.00
CA SER A 37 -15.76 3.68 0.11
C SER A 37 -15.15 5.00 0.52
N SER A 38 -14.03 5.39 -0.05
CA SER A 38 -13.29 6.62 0.32
C SER A 38 -13.25 7.60 -0.85
N ALA A 39 -13.24 8.89 -0.53
CA ALA A 39 -12.89 9.90 -1.53
C ALA A 39 -11.43 9.69 -1.93
N CYS A 40 -11.16 9.61 -3.22
CA CYS A 40 -9.80 9.40 -3.69
C CYS A 40 -9.64 9.88 -5.13
N TYR A 41 -8.41 10.21 -5.46
CA TYR A 41 -7.98 10.53 -6.82
C TYR A 41 -6.96 9.47 -7.22
N LEU A 42 -7.32 8.63 -8.17
CA LEU A 42 -6.48 7.52 -8.59
C LEU A 42 -5.66 7.90 -9.83
N GLU A 43 -4.48 7.31 -9.95
CA GLU A 43 -3.61 7.47 -11.11
C GLU A 43 -3.25 8.93 -11.39
N VAL A 44 -2.91 9.68 -10.35
CA VAL A 44 -2.49 11.07 -10.50
C VAL A 44 -1.04 11.09 -10.99
N ALA A 45 -0.84 11.59 -12.20
CA ALA A 45 0.49 11.64 -12.80
C ALA A 45 1.40 12.65 -12.10
N TYR A 46 2.64 12.26 -11.83
CA TYR A 46 3.66 13.17 -11.33
C TYR A 46 4.86 13.25 -12.29
N GLY A 47 4.80 12.59 -13.42
CA GLY A 47 5.82 12.59 -14.45
C GLY A 47 5.27 12.04 -15.76
N PRO A 48 6.09 12.03 -16.83
CA PRO A 48 5.63 11.63 -18.16
C PRO A 48 5.48 10.12 -18.35
N GLY A 49 6.08 9.31 -17.48
CA GLY A 49 5.99 7.85 -17.59
C GLY A 49 4.64 7.31 -17.16
N THR A 50 4.23 6.21 -17.76
CA THR A 50 2.96 5.56 -17.42
C THR A 50 2.94 5.03 -15.99
N ASP A 51 4.11 4.73 -15.43
CA ASP A 51 4.26 4.26 -14.06
C ASP A 51 4.43 5.39 -13.05
N GLN A 52 4.51 6.63 -13.52
CA GLN A 52 4.70 7.80 -12.67
C GLN A 52 3.36 8.37 -12.23
N THR A 53 2.61 7.56 -11.48
CA THR A 53 1.33 7.94 -10.92
C THR A 53 1.26 7.59 -9.44
N LEU A 54 0.42 8.31 -8.72
CA LEU A 54 0.13 8.01 -7.33
C LEU A 54 -1.38 8.11 -7.08
N ASP A 55 -1.81 7.46 -6.02
CA ASP A 55 -3.20 7.54 -5.57
C ASP A 55 -3.26 8.46 -4.37
N VAL A 56 -4.20 9.40 -4.38
CA VAL A 56 -4.35 10.39 -3.31
C VAL A 56 -5.68 10.18 -2.61
N PHE A 57 -5.61 10.06 -1.29
CA PHE A 57 -6.78 9.96 -0.42
C PHE A 57 -6.80 11.20 0.48
N PRO A 58 -7.64 12.20 0.16
CA PRO A 58 -7.72 13.42 0.96
C PRO A 58 -8.18 13.15 2.38
N ALA A 59 -7.67 13.92 3.33
CA ALA A 59 -8.13 13.86 4.70
C ALA A 59 -9.63 14.16 4.79
N ALA A 60 -10.29 13.51 5.74
CA ALA A 60 -11.65 13.86 6.08
C ALA A 60 -11.63 15.21 6.79
N GLY A 61 -12.25 16.22 6.17
CA GLY A 61 -12.22 17.57 6.69
C GLY A 61 -10.88 18.27 6.42
N GLN A 62 -10.47 19.13 7.34
CA GLN A 62 -9.23 19.89 7.18
C GLN A 62 -8.01 18.97 7.35
N SER A 63 -7.12 19.00 6.38
CA SER A 63 -5.90 18.20 6.43
C SER A 63 -4.93 18.73 7.47
N ARG A 64 -4.43 17.82 8.31
CA ARG A 64 -3.38 18.13 9.31
C ARG A 64 -1.99 17.85 8.79
N GLY A 65 -1.88 17.16 7.68
CA GLY A 65 -0.61 16.80 7.09
C GLY A 65 -0.78 15.81 5.95
N LEU A 66 0.34 15.50 5.34
CA LEU A 66 0.41 14.56 4.21
C LEU A 66 1.35 13.42 4.58
N LEU A 67 0.87 12.20 4.42
CA LEU A 67 1.71 11.01 4.48
C LEU A 67 1.89 10.48 3.07
N MET A 68 3.14 10.33 2.65
CA MET A 68 3.46 9.64 1.40
C MET A 68 3.90 8.22 1.74
N PHE A 69 3.17 7.25 1.26
CA PHE A 69 3.50 5.84 1.46
C PHE A 69 4.14 5.28 0.19
N ILE A 70 5.33 4.76 0.34
CA ILE A 70 6.05 4.11 -0.75
C ILE A 70 6.17 2.64 -0.38
N HIS A 71 5.43 1.79 -1.10
CA HIS A 71 5.52 0.36 -0.85
C HIS A 71 6.90 -0.14 -1.26
N GLY A 72 7.44 -1.02 -0.45
CA GLY A 72 8.76 -1.60 -0.71
C GLY A 72 8.68 -3.07 -1.08
N GLY A 73 9.85 -3.67 -1.23
CA GLY A 73 10.07 -5.11 -1.18
C GLY A 73 9.44 -5.97 -2.26
N TYR A 74 8.16 -5.90 -2.45
CA TYR A 74 7.42 -6.81 -3.32
C TYR A 74 6.71 -6.10 -4.47
N TRP A 75 7.26 -4.99 -4.93
CA TRP A 75 6.67 -4.21 -6.03
C TRP A 75 6.55 -5.00 -7.34
N ARG A 76 7.21 -6.14 -7.48
CA ARG A 76 6.99 -7.06 -8.60
C ARG A 76 5.73 -7.89 -8.46
N ALA A 77 5.30 -8.14 -7.23
CA ALA A 77 4.12 -8.94 -6.93
C ALA A 77 2.92 -8.08 -6.57
N LEU A 78 3.17 -6.87 -6.06
CA LEU A 78 2.15 -5.96 -5.56
C LEU A 78 2.33 -4.58 -6.20
N ASP A 79 1.23 -3.86 -6.29
CA ASP A 79 1.15 -2.53 -6.85
C ASP A 79 0.63 -1.57 -5.78
N LYS A 80 0.73 -0.26 -6.00
CA LYS A 80 0.20 0.75 -5.09
C LYS A 80 -1.28 0.53 -4.75
N ARG A 81 -2.04 -0.02 -5.68
CA ARG A 81 -3.45 -0.37 -5.46
C ARG A 81 -3.67 -1.32 -4.30
N ASP A 82 -2.69 -2.16 -4.04
CA ASP A 82 -2.80 -3.19 -3.00
C ASP A 82 -2.54 -2.64 -1.61
N PHE A 83 -2.18 -1.36 -1.52
CA PHE A 83 -1.90 -0.67 -0.26
C PHE A 83 -2.91 0.42 0.07
N SER A 84 -3.96 0.59 -0.72
CA SER A 84 -5.02 1.57 -0.43
C SER A 84 -5.67 1.35 0.92
N PHE A 85 -5.59 0.14 1.46
CA PHE A 85 -6.19 -0.20 2.75
C PHE A 85 -5.62 0.61 3.93
N ILE A 86 -4.44 1.21 3.77
CA ILE A 86 -3.85 2.03 4.84
C ILE A 86 -4.54 3.38 4.99
N ALA A 87 -5.20 3.85 3.93
CA ALA A 87 -5.70 5.23 3.87
C ALA A 87 -6.88 5.53 4.80
N PRO A 88 -7.95 4.70 4.91
CA PRO A 88 -9.14 5.11 5.65
C PRO A 88 -8.90 5.50 7.11
N GLY A 89 -8.05 4.77 7.82
CA GLY A 89 -7.71 5.09 9.20
C GLY A 89 -7.01 6.42 9.34
N LEU A 90 -6.09 6.71 8.41
CA LEU A 90 -5.31 7.95 8.41
C LEU A 90 -6.15 9.14 7.98
N THR A 91 -6.98 8.99 6.95
CA THR A 91 -7.82 10.10 6.49
C THR A 91 -8.85 10.50 7.54
N ARG A 92 -9.39 9.53 8.27
CA ARG A 92 -10.27 9.82 9.41
C ARG A 92 -9.55 10.58 10.52
N ALA A 93 -8.27 10.36 10.68
CA ALA A 93 -7.44 11.08 11.64
C ALA A 93 -6.97 12.46 11.14
N GLY A 94 -7.37 12.85 9.95
CA GLY A 94 -7.05 14.16 9.38
C GLY A 94 -5.77 14.18 8.57
N VAL A 95 -5.29 13.04 8.10
CA VAL A 95 -4.07 12.95 7.30
C VAL A 95 -4.43 12.64 5.85
N THR A 96 -3.93 13.45 4.93
CA THR A 96 -4.02 13.16 3.50
C THR A 96 -2.95 12.12 3.16
N VAL A 97 -3.32 11.08 2.41
CA VAL A 97 -2.44 9.96 2.10
C VAL A 97 -2.18 9.91 0.60
N ALA A 98 -0.92 9.87 0.22
CA ALA A 98 -0.48 9.63 -1.16
C ALA A 98 0.29 8.30 -1.21
N ILE A 99 -0.10 7.43 -2.13
CA ILE A 99 0.49 6.09 -2.30
C ILE A 99 1.12 5.94 -3.67
#